data_7b4e3f063a8198431184f139f6114fc4
#
_entry.id   7b4e3f063a8198431184f139f6114fc4
#
_cell.length_a   1.000
_cell.length_b   1.000
_cell.length_c   1.000
_cell.angle_alpha   90.00
_cell.angle_beta   90.00
_cell.angle_gamma   90.00
#
_symmetry.space_group_name_H-M   'P 1'
#
loop_
_entity.id
_entity.type
_entity.pdbx_description
1 polymer ?
#
loop_
_entity_poly.entity_id
_entity_poly.type
_entity_poly.pdbx_seq_one_letter_code
_entity_poly.pdbx_strand_id
1 'polypeptide(L)'
;GRLALKGVAEPGVAPEDLAAALSSHFVIATEISAPPQGADIGAERIHARSGLLERRVPGAWVPVYSFEPTAARCSAATSDILKQEDLSFADGLERFDVSAAPALARLAGLIGHCLQNSALRVDAVDHSFSKSSEAENDQLSQARATALVAALAARGLPNERIHPKGLGDRRPHDAQQLPFVQPADRIEFIWSDRP
;
A
#
# COMPACT_ATOMS: atom_id res chain seq x y z
N GLY A 1 -8.38 -30.11 8.99
CA GLY A 1 -8.48 -29.96 7.54
C GLY A 1 -7.11 -29.94 6.89
N ARG A 2 -7.05 -30.19 5.59
CA ARG A 2 -5.84 -30.02 4.77
C ARG A 2 -6.01 -28.75 3.94
N LEU A 3 -5.00 -27.89 3.94
CA LEU A 3 -4.94 -26.69 3.10
C LEU A 3 -3.78 -26.83 2.12
N ALA A 4 -4.00 -26.52 0.86
CA ALA A 4 -2.94 -26.45 -0.14
C ALA A 4 -2.70 -24.99 -0.50
N LEU A 5 -1.48 -24.51 -0.31
CA LEU A 5 -1.03 -23.20 -0.73
C LEU A 5 -0.22 -23.35 -2.03
N LYS A 6 -0.69 -22.72 -3.10
CA LYS A 6 -0.02 -22.70 -4.41
C LYS A 6 0.23 -21.28 -4.85
N GLY A 7 1.43 -21.01 -5.30
CA GLY A 7 1.77 -19.68 -5.83
C GLY A 7 3.27 -19.43 -5.93
N VAL A 8 3.57 -18.15 -6.06
CA VAL A 8 4.94 -17.64 -6.06
C VAL A 8 5.05 -16.70 -4.86
N ALA A 9 6.03 -16.93 -3.99
CA ALA A 9 6.26 -16.06 -2.83
C ALA A 9 6.70 -14.67 -3.29
N GLU A 10 6.37 -13.65 -2.50
CA GLU A 10 6.97 -12.34 -2.67
C GLU A 10 8.47 -12.38 -2.34
N PRO A 11 9.29 -11.51 -2.96
CA PRO A 11 10.70 -11.40 -2.62
C PRO A 11 10.90 -11.09 -1.14
N GLY A 12 11.74 -11.88 -0.50
CA GLY A 12 12.04 -11.73 0.92
C GLY A 12 11.07 -12.45 1.87
N VAL A 13 10.04 -13.12 1.33
CA VAL A 13 9.16 -14.00 2.10
C VAL A 13 9.56 -15.45 1.83
N ALA A 14 10.02 -16.15 2.87
CA ALA A 14 10.30 -17.56 2.75
C ALA A 14 8.98 -18.35 2.70
N PRO A 15 8.80 -19.26 1.71
CA PRO A 15 7.59 -20.07 1.61
C PRO A 15 7.27 -20.87 2.88
N GLU A 16 8.28 -21.30 3.60
CA GLU A 16 8.21 -22.00 4.88
C GLU A 16 7.61 -21.14 6.00
N ASP A 17 7.87 -19.84 6.01
CA ASP A 17 7.32 -18.92 7.02
C ASP A 17 5.81 -18.75 6.84
N LEU A 18 5.33 -18.73 5.60
CA LEU A 18 3.89 -18.71 5.29
C LEU A 18 3.21 -20.00 5.76
N ALA A 19 3.85 -21.15 5.55
CA ALA A 19 3.34 -22.42 6.01
C ALA A 19 3.33 -22.50 7.53
N ALA A 20 4.39 -22.03 8.19
CA ALA A 20 4.51 -22.02 9.66
C ALA A 20 3.43 -21.16 10.32
N ALA A 21 3.14 -19.99 9.76
CA ALA A 21 2.13 -19.07 10.28
C ALA A 21 0.70 -19.69 10.29
N LEU A 22 0.41 -20.62 9.39
CA LEU A 22 -0.89 -21.26 9.24
C LEU A 22 -0.96 -22.68 9.85
N SER A 23 0.19 -23.27 10.19
CA SER A 23 0.28 -24.67 10.64
C SER A 23 -0.36 -24.96 11.99
N SER A 24 -0.65 -23.93 12.80
CA SER A 24 -1.31 -24.10 14.10
C SER A 24 -2.73 -24.64 14.01
N HIS A 25 -3.37 -24.58 12.84
CA HIS A 25 -4.79 -24.94 12.66
C HIS A 25 -5.04 -25.94 11.51
N PHE A 26 -4.05 -26.14 10.63
CA PHE A 26 -4.20 -26.97 9.43
C PHE A 26 -2.94 -27.76 9.10
N VAL A 27 -3.12 -28.91 8.47
CA VAL A 27 -2.01 -29.59 7.76
C VAL A 27 -1.85 -28.88 6.41
N ILE A 28 -0.72 -28.24 6.20
CA ILE A 28 -0.47 -27.41 5.02
C ILE A 28 0.45 -28.12 4.05
N ALA A 29 -0.03 -28.28 2.82
CA ALA A 29 0.82 -28.65 1.69
C ALA A 29 1.19 -27.37 0.91
N THR A 30 2.46 -27.07 0.78
CA THR A 30 2.95 -25.89 0.06
C THR A 30 3.51 -26.29 -1.30
N GLU A 31 2.97 -25.68 -2.35
CA GLU A 31 3.56 -25.65 -3.69
C GLU A 31 3.90 -24.19 -4.04
N ILE A 32 4.63 -23.53 -3.14
CA ILE A 32 5.04 -22.14 -3.32
C ILE A 32 6.46 -22.17 -3.83
N SER A 33 6.68 -21.62 -5.02
CA SER A 33 8.01 -21.45 -5.61
C SER A 33 8.58 -20.08 -5.27
N ALA A 34 9.89 -19.99 -5.16
CA ALA A 34 10.57 -18.70 -5.15
C ALA A 34 10.32 -17.97 -6.47
N PRO A 35 10.22 -16.63 -6.46
CA PRO A 35 10.10 -15.88 -7.70
C PRO A 35 11.29 -16.18 -8.60
N PRO A 36 11.10 -16.35 -9.93
CA PRO A 36 12.20 -16.59 -10.85
C PRO A 36 13.18 -15.43 -10.75
N GLN A 37 14.40 -15.74 -10.36
CA GLN A 37 15.48 -14.76 -10.26
C GLN A 37 15.97 -14.42 -11.67
N GLY A 38 15.89 -13.14 -12.03
CA GLY A 38 16.58 -12.58 -13.21
C GLY A 38 15.93 -12.84 -14.58
N ALA A 39 14.97 -13.74 -14.70
CA ALA A 39 14.26 -13.93 -15.95
C ALA A 39 13.18 -12.83 -16.12
N ASP A 40 13.15 -12.18 -17.27
CA ASP A 40 12.13 -11.25 -17.71
C ASP A 40 12.08 -9.88 -17.00
N ILE A 41 13.13 -9.43 -16.29
CA ILE A 41 13.23 -8.05 -15.84
C ILE A 41 13.14 -7.11 -17.05
N GLY A 42 12.20 -6.15 -16.98
CA GLY A 42 11.87 -5.25 -18.08
C GLY A 42 10.78 -5.76 -19.02
N ALA A 43 10.33 -7.02 -18.90
CA ALA A 43 9.18 -7.52 -19.66
C ALA A 43 7.93 -6.70 -19.31
N GLU A 44 7.06 -6.50 -20.29
CA GLU A 44 5.81 -5.74 -20.16
C GLU A 44 4.61 -6.63 -20.40
N ARG A 45 3.54 -6.35 -19.69
CA ARG A 45 2.23 -7.00 -19.87
C ARG A 45 1.09 -6.00 -19.64
N ILE A 46 -0.08 -6.33 -20.13
CA ILE A 46 -1.31 -5.65 -19.72
C ILE A 46 -1.92 -6.42 -18.54
N HIS A 47 -2.12 -5.74 -17.43
CA HIS A 47 -2.78 -6.34 -16.28
C HIS A 47 -4.25 -6.61 -16.57
N ALA A 48 -4.70 -7.85 -16.41
CA ALA A 48 -6.01 -8.32 -16.89
C ALA A 48 -7.21 -7.58 -16.26
N ARG A 49 -7.09 -7.13 -15.01
CA ARG A 49 -8.19 -6.46 -14.30
C ARG A 49 -8.19 -4.95 -14.50
N SER A 50 -7.03 -4.30 -14.43
CA SER A 50 -6.93 -2.83 -14.49
C SER A 50 -6.69 -2.29 -15.89
N GLY A 51 -6.29 -3.13 -16.86
CA GLY A 51 -5.89 -2.70 -18.20
C GLY A 51 -4.59 -1.88 -18.23
N LEU A 52 -3.89 -1.72 -17.11
CA LEU A 52 -2.65 -0.97 -17.05
C LEU A 52 -1.49 -1.76 -17.65
N LEU A 53 -0.61 -1.06 -18.35
CA LEU A 53 0.68 -1.60 -18.72
C LEU A 53 1.52 -1.79 -17.45
N GLU A 54 2.04 -3.00 -17.25
CA GLU A 54 2.95 -3.32 -16.16
C GLU A 54 4.30 -3.74 -16.70
N ARG A 55 5.35 -3.40 -15.95
CA ARG A 55 6.72 -3.82 -16.22
C ARG A 55 7.22 -4.69 -15.08
N ARG A 56 7.91 -5.77 -15.45
CA ARG A 56 8.57 -6.64 -14.49
C ARG A 56 9.79 -5.96 -13.88
N VAL A 57 9.79 -5.83 -12.57
CA VAL A 57 10.96 -5.46 -11.76
C VAL A 57 11.36 -6.66 -10.90
N PRO A 58 12.52 -6.68 -10.25
CA PRO A 58 12.87 -7.76 -9.34
C PRO A 58 11.75 -7.99 -8.33
N GLY A 59 11.13 -9.17 -8.41
CA GLY A 59 10.12 -9.64 -7.48
C GLY A 59 8.70 -9.15 -7.68
N ALA A 60 8.43 -8.21 -8.61
CA ALA A 60 7.07 -7.68 -8.77
C ALA A 60 6.76 -7.28 -10.20
N TRP A 61 5.46 -7.14 -10.51
CA TRP A 61 4.97 -6.40 -11.65
C TRP A 61 4.52 -5.03 -11.16
N VAL A 62 5.08 -3.96 -11.71
CA VAL A 62 4.74 -2.58 -11.35
C VAL A 62 4.07 -1.88 -12.52
N PRO A 63 3.00 -1.12 -12.28
CA PRO A 63 2.38 -0.33 -13.34
C PRO A 63 3.36 0.67 -13.95
N VAL A 64 3.29 0.81 -15.27
CA VAL A 64 4.03 1.83 -16.01
C VAL A 64 3.13 3.03 -16.21
N TYR A 65 3.50 4.14 -15.61
CA TYR A 65 2.78 5.39 -15.72
C TYR A 65 3.45 6.28 -16.75
N SER A 66 2.65 6.88 -17.66
CA SER A 66 3.14 7.73 -18.76
C SER A 66 2.72 9.19 -18.64
N PHE A 67 2.00 9.55 -17.57
CA PHE A 67 1.60 10.94 -17.35
C PHE A 67 2.75 11.75 -16.73
N GLU A 68 2.77 13.04 -17.03
CA GLU A 68 3.71 13.97 -16.38
C GLU A 68 3.34 14.12 -14.89
N PRO A 69 4.29 13.87 -13.96
CA PRO A 69 4.04 13.96 -12.53
C PRO A 69 3.78 15.40 -12.08
N THR A 70 2.54 15.67 -11.68
CA THR A 70 2.13 16.90 -10.99
C THR A 70 1.40 16.52 -9.71
N ALA A 71 1.35 17.40 -8.70
CA ALA A 71 0.64 17.12 -7.45
C ALA A 71 -0.81 16.69 -7.71
N ALA A 72 -1.52 17.38 -8.60
CA ALA A 72 -2.92 17.07 -8.93
C ALA A 72 -3.09 15.68 -9.58
N ARG A 73 -2.24 15.33 -10.56
CA ARG A 73 -2.32 14.01 -11.22
C ARG A 73 -1.93 12.88 -10.29
N CYS A 74 -0.90 13.07 -9.48
CA CYS A 74 -0.47 12.09 -8.50
C CYS A 74 -1.55 11.88 -7.41
N SER A 75 -2.20 12.95 -6.95
CA SER A 75 -3.32 12.87 -6.02
C SER A 75 -4.50 12.10 -6.61
N ALA A 76 -4.93 12.41 -7.83
CA ALA A 76 -6.01 11.68 -8.49
C ALA A 76 -5.67 10.20 -8.64
N ALA A 77 -4.47 9.87 -9.14
CA ALA A 77 -4.06 8.49 -9.38
C ALA A 77 -3.91 7.67 -8.09
N THR A 78 -3.40 8.25 -6.99
CA THR A 78 -3.36 7.56 -5.69
C THR A 78 -4.76 7.31 -5.14
N SER A 79 -5.67 8.31 -5.26
CA SER A 79 -7.06 8.14 -4.85
C SER A 79 -7.78 7.05 -5.65
N ASP A 80 -7.49 6.90 -6.93
CA ASP A 80 -8.11 5.87 -7.77
C ASP A 80 -7.62 4.46 -7.39
N ILE A 81 -6.35 4.30 -7.00
CA ILE A 81 -5.86 3.02 -6.45
C ILE A 81 -6.60 2.69 -5.15
N LEU A 82 -6.71 3.66 -4.23
CA LEU A 82 -7.37 3.45 -2.93
C LEU A 82 -8.87 3.14 -3.05
N LYS A 83 -9.53 3.55 -4.14
CA LYS A 83 -10.92 3.16 -4.42
C LYS A 83 -11.06 1.74 -4.99
N GLN A 84 -10.04 1.25 -5.67
CA GLN A 84 -10.07 -0.03 -6.39
C GLN A 84 -9.47 -1.18 -5.59
N GLU A 85 -8.57 -0.90 -4.69
CA GLU A 85 -7.79 -1.88 -3.93
C GLU A 85 -8.05 -1.72 -2.44
N ASP A 86 -8.07 -2.83 -1.74
CA ASP A 86 -8.17 -2.85 -0.29
C ASP A 86 -6.79 -2.55 0.33
N LEU A 87 -6.69 -1.46 1.05
CA LEU A 87 -5.52 -1.08 1.83
C LEU A 87 -5.91 -0.99 3.30
N SER A 88 -6.22 -2.13 3.89
CA SER A 88 -6.67 -2.23 5.27
C SER A 88 -5.57 -2.66 6.22
N PHE A 89 -5.70 -2.22 7.46
CA PHE A 89 -4.94 -2.74 8.59
C PHE A 89 -5.72 -3.87 9.25
N ALA A 90 -5.00 -4.83 9.84
CA ALA A 90 -5.63 -5.83 10.69
C ALA A 90 -6.29 -5.15 11.89
N ASP A 91 -7.45 -5.66 12.31
CA ASP A 91 -8.32 -5.05 13.31
C ASP A 91 -7.57 -4.54 14.56
N GLY A 92 -7.70 -3.23 14.82
CA GLY A 92 -7.08 -2.56 15.94
C GLY A 92 -5.56 -2.56 15.98
N LEU A 93 -4.88 -2.97 14.89
CA LEU A 93 -3.44 -3.11 14.80
C LEU A 93 -2.82 -2.09 13.83
N GLU A 94 -1.50 -1.95 13.95
CA GLU A 94 -0.66 -1.08 13.12
C GLU A 94 -0.07 -1.82 11.91
N ARG A 95 -0.32 -3.12 11.79
CA ARG A 95 0.15 -3.94 10.68
C ARG A 95 -0.93 -4.10 9.63
N PHE A 96 -0.52 -4.11 8.38
CA PHE A 96 -1.43 -4.38 7.27
C PHE A 96 -2.02 -5.79 7.32
N ASP A 97 -3.25 -5.90 6.87
CA ASP A 97 -3.81 -7.18 6.48
C ASP A 97 -3.05 -7.75 5.27
N VAL A 98 -3.03 -9.07 5.13
CA VAL A 98 -2.38 -9.74 3.99
C VAL A 98 -3.01 -9.35 2.66
N SER A 99 -4.28 -8.97 2.65
CA SER A 99 -5.02 -8.48 1.48
C SER A 99 -4.47 -7.16 0.94
N ALA A 100 -3.76 -6.37 1.75
CA ALA A 100 -3.21 -5.07 1.35
C ALA A 100 -1.98 -5.15 0.42
N ALA A 101 -1.37 -6.33 0.26
CA ALA A 101 -0.13 -6.46 -0.52
C ALA A 101 -0.25 -5.96 -1.98
N PRO A 102 -1.32 -6.25 -2.75
CA PRO A 102 -1.49 -5.71 -4.10
C PRO A 102 -1.62 -4.18 -4.13
N ALA A 103 -2.37 -3.60 -3.19
CA ALA A 103 -2.53 -2.15 -3.07
C ALA A 103 -1.19 -1.47 -2.80
N LEU A 104 -0.42 -1.99 -1.83
CA LEU A 104 0.91 -1.50 -1.49
C LEU A 104 1.88 -1.56 -2.68
N ALA A 105 1.85 -2.62 -3.47
CA ALA A 105 2.70 -2.75 -4.65
C ALA A 105 2.34 -1.71 -5.73
N ARG A 106 1.04 -1.52 -6.00
CA ARG A 106 0.56 -0.52 -6.96
C ARG A 106 0.87 0.90 -6.51
N LEU A 107 0.63 1.21 -5.22
CA LEU A 107 0.97 2.51 -4.63
C LEU A 107 2.47 2.77 -4.70
N ALA A 108 3.32 1.80 -4.40
CA ALA A 108 4.76 1.96 -4.51
C ALA A 108 5.18 2.30 -5.94
N GLY A 109 4.65 1.61 -6.94
CA GLY A 109 4.93 1.92 -8.35
C GLY A 109 4.50 3.32 -8.74
N LEU A 110 3.29 3.74 -8.37
CA LEU A 110 2.77 5.07 -8.66
C LEU A 110 3.54 6.18 -7.94
N ILE A 111 3.74 6.03 -6.63
CA ILE A 111 4.47 7.00 -5.82
C ILE A 111 5.91 7.14 -6.35
N GLY A 112 6.56 6.01 -6.69
CA GLY A 112 7.89 6.03 -7.31
C GLY A 112 7.92 6.80 -8.62
N HIS A 113 6.91 6.64 -9.49
CA HIS A 113 6.77 7.45 -10.70
C HIS A 113 6.59 8.93 -10.38
N CYS A 114 5.68 9.27 -9.47
CA CYS A 114 5.43 10.65 -9.07
C CYS A 114 6.66 11.32 -8.46
N LEU A 115 7.41 10.60 -7.66
CA LEU A 115 8.63 11.11 -7.03
C LEU A 115 9.83 11.19 -7.99
N GLN A 116 9.72 10.81 -9.26
CA GLN A 116 10.70 11.17 -10.28
C GLN A 116 10.76 12.70 -10.51
N ASN A 117 9.62 13.38 -10.33
CA ASN A 117 9.63 14.83 -10.22
C ASN A 117 10.21 15.24 -8.86
N SER A 118 11.40 15.82 -8.85
CA SER A 118 12.12 16.20 -7.62
C SER A 118 11.43 17.31 -6.83
N ALA A 119 10.54 18.07 -7.45
CA ALA A 119 9.76 19.11 -6.78
C ALA A 119 8.61 18.58 -5.95
N LEU A 120 8.19 17.30 -6.14
CA LEU A 120 7.06 16.73 -5.40
C LEU A 120 7.47 16.08 -4.08
N ARG A 121 6.58 16.19 -3.11
CA ARG A 121 6.56 15.42 -1.86
C ARG A 121 5.15 14.93 -1.59
N VAL A 122 5.02 13.93 -0.72
CA VAL A 122 3.73 13.36 -0.35
C VAL A 122 3.64 13.11 1.15
N ASP A 123 2.52 13.49 1.73
CA ASP A 123 2.14 13.10 3.07
C ASP A 123 1.27 11.83 2.96
N ALA A 124 1.68 10.77 3.63
CA ALA A 124 0.90 9.54 3.79
C ALA A 124 0.08 9.71 5.07
N VAL A 125 -1.22 9.92 4.91
CA VAL A 125 -2.12 10.31 6.00
C VAL A 125 -3.00 9.13 6.37
N ASP A 126 -3.10 8.84 7.67
CA ASP A 126 -4.06 7.88 8.20
C ASP A 126 -5.07 8.59 9.11
N HIS A 127 -6.33 8.19 8.95
CA HIS A 127 -7.44 8.59 9.81
C HIS A 127 -7.97 7.33 10.48
N SER A 128 -7.68 7.18 11.75
CA SER A 128 -8.17 6.07 12.56
C SER A 128 -9.30 6.56 13.45
N PHE A 129 -10.42 5.84 13.39
CA PHE A 129 -11.53 6.05 14.28
C PHE A 129 -11.71 4.81 15.15
N SER A 130 -11.36 4.92 16.42
CA SER A 130 -11.69 3.91 17.42
C SER A 130 -12.77 4.46 18.35
N LYS A 131 -13.37 3.59 19.14
CA LYS A 131 -14.33 4.01 20.17
C LYS A 131 -13.66 4.56 21.44
N SER A 132 -12.35 4.67 21.43
CA SER A 132 -11.51 5.08 22.54
C SER A 132 -11.45 6.61 22.65
N SER A 133 -10.34 7.16 23.09
CA SER A 133 -10.12 8.60 23.21
C SER A 133 -9.50 9.19 21.94
N GLU A 134 -9.62 10.51 21.77
CA GLU A 134 -8.93 11.27 20.71
C GLU A 134 -7.42 11.00 20.72
N ALA A 135 -6.80 10.96 21.92
CA ALA A 135 -5.39 10.69 22.06
C ALA A 135 -4.99 9.29 21.55
N GLU A 136 -5.81 8.27 21.79
CA GLU A 136 -5.58 6.92 21.28
C GLU A 136 -5.79 6.84 19.76
N ASN A 137 -6.76 7.57 19.22
CA ASN A 137 -6.97 7.70 17.78
C ASN A 137 -5.77 8.39 17.11
N ASP A 138 -5.22 9.45 17.70
CA ASP A 138 -4.02 10.14 17.22
C ASP A 138 -2.80 9.21 17.25
N GLN A 139 -2.61 8.45 18.32
CA GLN A 139 -1.50 7.49 18.41
C GLN A 139 -1.62 6.37 17.39
N LEU A 140 -2.79 5.77 17.25
CA LEU A 140 -3.03 4.69 16.31
C LEU A 140 -2.83 5.15 14.86
N SER A 141 -3.43 6.29 14.49
CA SER A 141 -3.27 6.84 13.15
C SER A 141 -1.82 7.20 12.82
N GLN A 142 -1.08 7.78 13.77
CA GLN A 142 0.34 8.07 13.57
C GLN A 142 1.17 6.79 13.40
N ALA A 143 0.90 5.76 14.18
CA ALA A 143 1.58 4.47 14.07
C ALA A 143 1.29 3.79 12.73
N ARG A 144 0.03 3.80 12.28
CA ARG A 144 -0.39 3.28 10.98
C ARG A 144 0.23 4.03 9.80
N ALA A 145 0.24 5.37 9.83
CA ALA A 145 0.92 6.18 8.83
C ALA A 145 2.42 5.87 8.76
N THR A 146 3.06 5.67 9.92
CA THR A 146 4.47 5.28 9.99
C THR A 146 4.70 3.89 9.40
N ALA A 147 3.83 2.93 9.70
CA ALA A 147 3.89 1.59 9.12
C ALA A 147 3.70 1.61 7.59
N LEU A 148 2.81 2.47 7.08
CA LEU A 148 2.61 2.67 5.64
C LEU A 148 3.89 3.17 4.96
N VAL A 149 4.52 4.22 5.51
CA VAL A 149 5.79 4.74 4.98
C VAL A 149 6.88 3.68 5.03
N ALA A 150 7.00 2.92 6.11
CA ALA A 150 7.94 1.82 6.23
C ALA A 150 7.69 0.71 5.17
N ALA A 151 6.43 0.37 4.92
CA ALA A 151 6.06 -0.61 3.89
C ALA A 151 6.39 -0.14 2.46
N LEU A 152 6.23 1.16 2.19
CA LEU A 152 6.62 1.78 0.92
C LEU A 152 8.14 1.85 0.77
N ALA A 153 8.86 2.18 1.84
CA ALA A 153 10.33 2.19 1.86
C ALA A 153 10.93 0.81 1.63
N ALA A 154 10.36 -0.23 2.22
CA ALA A 154 10.76 -1.62 1.96
C ALA A 154 10.62 -2.01 0.48
N ARG A 155 9.83 -1.26 -0.29
CA ARG A 155 9.68 -1.39 -1.75
C ARG A 155 10.57 -0.45 -2.56
N GLY A 156 11.56 0.19 -1.91
CA GLY A 156 12.58 1.01 -2.56
C GLY A 156 12.24 2.49 -2.70
N LEU A 157 11.22 2.99 -2.03
CA LEU A 157 10.87 4.41 -2.11
C LEU A 157 11.71 5.27 -1.13
N PRO A 158 12.04 6.53 -1.49
CA PRO A 158 12.82 7.42 -0.65
C PRO A 158 11.98 7.94 0.53
N ASN A 159 12.41 7.60 1.76
CA ASN A 159 11.69 7.99 2.98
C ASN A 159 11.63 9.50 3.21
N GLU A 160 12.64 10.23 2.76
CA GLU A 160 12.76 11.67 3.01
C GLU A 160 11.72 12.53 2.28
N ARG A 161 10.98 11.94 1.37
CA ARG A 161 9.92 12.64 0.60
C ARG A 161 8.51 12.10 0.84
N ILE A 162 8.39 11.11 1.73
CA ILE A 162 7.12 10.51 2.11
C ILE A 162 6.97 10.70 3.61
N HIS A 163 6.07 11.58 4.03
CA HIS A 163 5.92 11.96 5.42
C HIS A 163 4.70 11.29 6.06
N PRO A 164 4.87 10.52 7.13
CA PRO A 164 3.74 9.92 7.84
C PRO A 164 3.00 10.96 8.66
N LYS A 165 1.66 11.00 8.54
CA LYS A 165 0.78 11.86 9.35
C LYS A 165 -0.40 11.08 9.88
N GLY A 166 -0.55 11.00 11.20
CA GLY A 166 -1.76 10.57 11.85
C GLY A 166 -2.68 11.75 12.14
N LEU A 167 -3.92 11.66 11.75
CA LEU A 167 -4.92 12.71 12.01
C LEU A 167 -6.06 12.23 12.93
N GLY A 168 -5.97 11.00 13.45
CA GLY A 168 -6.98 10.43 14.32
C GLY A 168 -8.37 10.51 13.69
N ASP A 169 -9.36 10.94 14.46
CA ASP A 169 -10.73 11.13 14.01
C ASP A 169 -11.00 12.52 13.38
N ARG A 170 -9.97 13.35 13.25
CA ARG A 170 -10.10 14.67 12.61
C ARG A 170 -10.51 14.53 11.17
N ARG A 171 -11.60 15.19 10.80
CA ARG A 171 -12.14 15.14 9.44
C ARG A 171 -11.19 15.88 8.48
N PRO A 172 -10.97 15.35 7.26
CA PRO A 172 -10.31 16.12 6.22
C PRO A 172 -11.15 17.37 5.89
N HIS A 173 -10.48 18.38 5.39
CA HIS A 173 -11.10 19.65 5.00
C HIS A 173 -12.26 19.47 4.01
N ASP A 174 -12.23 18.42 3.19
CA ASP A 174 -13.22 18.17 2.13
C ASP A 174 -14.44 17.33 2.58
N ALA A 175 -14.40 16.73 3.78
CA ALA A 175 -15.52 15.93 4.31
C ALA A 175 -16.74 16.78 4.72
N GLN A 176 -16.66 18.10 4.68
CA GLN A 176 -17.78 19.00 4.94
C GLN A 176 -18.84 18.97 3.82
N GLN A 177 -18.56 18.36 2.68
CA GLN A 177 -19.45 18.34 1.52
C GLN A 177 -20.25 17.05 1.34
N LEU A 178 -19.98 16.02 2.14
CA LEU A 178 -20.70 14.74 2.03
C LEU A 178 -21.60 14.54 3.26
N PRO A 179 -22.93 14.51 3.09
CA PRO A 179 -23.82 14.17 4.19
C PRO A 179 -23.64 12.69 4.57
N PHE A 180 -23.36 12.45 5.84
CA PHE A 180 -23.43 11.12 6.48
C PHE A 180 -22.46 10.02 6.02
N VAL A 181 -21.22 10.31 5.72
CA VAL A 181 -20.20 9.25 5.75
C VAL A 181 -19.72 9.13 7.20
N GLN A 182 -19.97 7.99 7.84
CA GLN A 182 -19.36 7.68 9.13
C GLN A 182 -17.84 7.80 8.99
N PRO A 183 -17.13 8.34 9.99
CA PRO A 183 -15.67 8.33 9.98
C PRO A 183 -15.21 6.86 9.99
N ALA A 184 -14.90 6.35 8.83
CA ALA A 184 -14.24 5.06 8.69
C ALA A 184 -12.74 5.28 8.68
N ASP A 185 -12.01 4.33 9.19
CA ASP A 185 -10.56 4.28 9.02
C ASP A 185 -10.25 4.44 7.54
N ARG A 186 -9.38 5.37 7.19
CA ARG A 186 -9.00 5.60 5.80
C ARG A 186 -7.58 6.13 5.68
N ILE A 187 -7.01 5.86 4.53
CA ILE A 187 -5.70 6.37 4.13
C ILE A 187 -5.88 7.39 3.02
N GLU A 188 -5.07 8.44 3.05
CA GLU A 188 -5.00 9.47 2.01
C GLU A 188 -3.54 9.75 1.65
N PHE A 189 -3.30 10.20 0.43
CA PHE A 189 -2.00 10.72 -0.01
C PHE A 189 -2.16 12.18 -0.44
N ILE A 190 -1.56 13.09 0.32
CA ILE A 190 -1.63 14.53 0.05
C ILE A 190 -0.33 14.95 -0.63
N TRP A 191 -0.44 15.27 -1.91
CA TRP A 191 0.68 15.68 -2.74
C TRP A 191 0.85 17.20 -2.71
N SER A 192 2.08 17.66 -2.64
CA SER A 192 2.41 19.08 -2.70
C SER A 192 3.78 19.29 -3.35
N ASP A 193 3.98 20.48 -3.87
CA ASP A 193 5.30 20.92 -4.30
C ASP A 193 6.20 21.17 -3.06
N ARG A 194 7.47 20.90 -3.22
CA ARG A 194 8.46 21.25 -2.19
C ARG A 194 8.62 22.78 -2.18
N PRO A 195 8.71 23.38 -0.97
CA PRO A 195 9.00 24.81 -0.86
C PRO A 195 10.38 25.18 -1.43
#